data_7c7027c29583e9b4634c57560e5ce238
#
_entry.id   7c7027c29583e9b4634c57560e5ce238
#
_cell.length_a   1.000
_cell.length_b   1.000
_cell.length_c   1.000
_cell.angle_alpha   90.00
_cell.angle_beta   90.00
_cell.angle_gamma   90.00
#
_symmetry.space_group_name_H-M   'P 1'
#
loop_
_entity.id
_entity.type
_entity.pdbx_description
1 polymer ?
#
loop_
_entity_poly.entity_id
_entity_poly.type
_entity_poly.pdbx_seq_one_letter_code
_entity_poly.pdbx_strand_id
1 'polypeptide(L)'
;MQKEYYINDSGRQINTLGKSVYLRYRELMGENIQLPQEYYQGDYILDYAKEIRELKGKALFDQDEEQAISFRARFAAGQIIEDIRKDLMDFGIEFDNWFSEQSLYDTGKVNAVIEDFKEKNIIYKKDGALWFKTTSFGDEKDRVVVRKNGQTTYFASDIAY
;
A
#
# COMPACT_ATOMS: atom_id res chain seq x y z
N MET A 1 -16.59 -16.34 -16.83
CA MET A 1 -16.41 -15.71 -15.49
C MET A 1 -15.02 -15.11 -15.46
N GLN A 2 -14.88 -13.81 -15.24
CA GLN A 2 -13.57 -13.19 -15.05
C GLN A 2 -13.10 -13.42 -13.61
N LYS A 3 -11.80 -13.67 -13.44
CA LYS A 3 -11.14 -13.83 -12.16
C LYS A 3 -10.21 -12.63 -11.94
N GLU A 4 -10.32 -11.98 -10.80
CA GLU A 4 -9.45 -10.88 -10.42
C GLU A 4 -8.67 -11.21 -9.16
N TYR A 5 -7.39 -10.84 -9.15
CA TYR A 5 -6.55 -10.83 -7.96
C TYR A 5 -6.43 -9.39 -7.45
N TYR A 6 -6.98 -9.12 -6.28
CA TYR A 6 -6.88 -7.81 -5.63
C TYR A 6 -5.56 -7.71 -4.86
N ILE A 7 -4.72 -6.76 -5.27
CA ILE A 7 -3.41 -6.52 -4.65
C ILE A 7 -3.57 -5.45 -3.59
N ASN A 8 -3.37 -5.81 -2.33
CA ASN A 8 -3.37 -4.87 -1.20
C ASN A 8 -1.98 -4.20 -1.08
N ASP A 9 -1.66 -3.34 -2.05
CA ASP A 9 -0.37 -2.64 -2.20
C ASP A 9 -0.41 -1.20 -1.72
N SER A 10 -1.33 -0.87 -0.80
CA SER A 10 -1.45 0.43 -0.17
C SER A 10 -1.36 0.36 1.35
N GLY A 11 -1.25 1.53 2.00
CA GLY A 11 -1.37 1.65 3.44
C GLY A 11 -0.14 1.22 4.25
N ARG A 12 -0.41 0.83 5.52
CA ARG A 12 0.65 0.65 6.53
C ARG A 12 1.63 -0.48 6.22
N GLN A 13 1.13 -1.61 5.70
CA GLN A 13 1.98 -2.79 5.46
C GLN A 13 3.00 -2.53 4.36
N ILE A 14 2.59 -1.89 3.28
CA ILE A 14 3.47 -1.51 2.18
C ILE A 14 4.51 -0.48 2.63
N ASN A 15 4.11 0.48 3.46
CA ASN A 15 5.05 1.43 4.05
C ASN A 15 6.09 0.72 4.94
N THR A 16 5.65 -0.26 5.76
CA THR A 16 6.55 -1.09 6.58
C THR A 16 7.52 -1.88 5.70
N LEU A 17 7.05 -2.45 4.59
CA LEU A 17 7.89 -3.15 3.61
C LEU A 17 8.96 -2.20 3.03
N GLY A 18 8.54 -1.02 2.57
CA GLY A 18 9.45 0.00 2.03
C GLY A 18 10.50 0.44 3.04
N LYS A 19 10.11 0.67 4.30
CA LYS A 19 11.03 1.00 5.39
C LYS A 19 12.01 -0.13 5.68
N SER A 20 11.56 -1.38 5.66
CA SER A 20 12.43 -2.54 5.88
C SER A 20 13.54 -2.60 4.82
N VAL A 21 13.17 -2.45 3.55
CA VAL A 21 14.13 -2.43 2.43
C VAL A 21 15.02 -1.19 2.50
N TYR A 22 14.47 -0.03 2.90
CA TYR A 22 15.23 1.21 3.07
C TYR A 22 16.34 1.06 4.12
N LEU A 23 16.03 0.49 5.28
CA LEU A 23 17.00 0.29 6.35
C LEU A 23 18.09 -0.71 5.92
N ARG A 24 17.75 -1.80 5.25
CA ARG A 24 18.73 -2.75 4.70
C ARG A 24 19.60 -2.14 3.62
N TYR A 25 19.03 -1.28 2.78
CA TYR A 25 19.82 -0.54 1.79
C TYR A 25 20.83 0.38 2.47
N ARG A 26 20.47 1.13 3.52
CA ARG A 26 21.37 2.00 4.26
C ARG A 26 22.48 1.20 4.96
N GLU A 27 22.16 0.03 5.51
CA GLU A 27 23.13 -0.91 6.08
C GLU A 27 24.16 -1.33 5.00
N LEU A 28 23.70 -1.71 3.80
CA LEU A 28 24.58 -2.02 2.66
C LEU A 28 25.46 -0.86 2.20
N MET A 29 25.05 0.37 2.51
CA MET A 29 25.82 1.58 2.23
C MET A 29 26.82 1.94 3.34
N GLY A 30 26.93 1.13 4.39
CA GLY A 30 27.93 1.24 5.45
C GLY A 30 27.42 1.90 6.74
N GLU A 31 26.12 2.14 6.87
CA GLU A 31 25.55 2.63 8.13
C GLU A 31 25.38 1.50 9.15
N ASN A 32 25.62 1.80 10.41
CA ASN A 32 25.39 0.85 11.50
C ASN A 32 23.92 0.88 11.91
N ILE A 33 23.10 0.02 11.27
CA ILE A 33 21.66 -0.06 11.49
C ILE A 33 21.31 -1.39 12.15
N GLN A 34 20.60 -1.31 13.28
CA GLN A 34 19.88 -2.46 13.82
C GLN A 34 18.45 -2.42 13.29
N LEU A 35 18.05 -3.44 12.50
CA LEU A 35 16.69 -3.52 11.99
C LEU A 35 15.71 -3.80 13.16
N PRO A 36 14.79 -2.88 13.49
CA PRO A 36 13.82 -3.10 14.57
C PRO A 36 12.91 -4.29 14.30
N GLN A 37 12.44 -4.96 15.36
CA GLN A 37 11.65 -6.20 15.26
C GLN A 37 10.29 -6.02 14.56
N GLU A 38 9.73 -4.83 14.58
CA GLU A 38 8.48 -4.49 13.89
C GLU A 38 8.58 -4.43 12.37
N TYR A 39 9.80 -4.48 11.80
CA TYR A 39 10.05 -4.53 10.36
C TYR A 39 10.24 -5.96 9.87
N TYR A 40 10.13 -6.16 8.56
CA TYR A 40 10.30 -7.47 7.94
C TYR A 40 11.75 -7.94 8.07
N GLN A 41 11.95 -9.12 8.65
CA GLN A 41 13.27 -9.67 8.99
C GLN A 41 13.83 -10.67 7.96
N GLY A 42 13.00 -11.10 6.99
CA GLY A 42 13.36 -12.13 6.02
C GLY A 42 14.53 -11.73 5.11
N ASP A 43 15.31 -12.71 4.69
CA ASP A 43 16.49 -12.52 3.83
C ASP A 43 16.15 -11.88 2.49
N TYR A 44 14.95 -12.14 1.97
CA TYR A 44 14.45 -11.49 0.74
C TYR A 44 14.44 -9.96 0.81
N ILE A 45 14.28 -9.37 2.00
CA ILE A 45 14.37 -7.91 2.18
C ILE A 45 15.78 -7.40 1.88
N LEU A 46 16.79 -8.15 2.32
CA LEU A 46 18.18 -7.83 2.02
C LEU A 46 18.48 -7.99 0.52
N ASP A 47 17.89 -9.00 -0.12
CA ASP A 47 18.09 -9.24 -1.55
C ASP A 47 17.47 -8.12 -2.39
N TYR A 48 16.28 -7.66 -2.07
CA TYR A 48 15.69 -6.45 -2.70
C TYR A 48 16.56 -5.20 -2.49
N ALA A 49 17.15 -5.03 -1.30
CA ALA A 49 18.06 -3.92 -1.04
C ALA A 49 19.33 -3.99 -1.88
N LYS A 50 19.89 -5.22 -2.10
CA LYS A 50 21.05 -5.45 -2.99
C LYS A 50 20.71 -5.11 -4.43
N GLU A 51 19.58 -5.60 -4.94
CA GLU A 51 19.13 -5.31 -6.30
C GLU A 51 18.94 -3.81 -6.54
N ILE A 52 18.32 -3.11 -5.60
CA ILE A 52 18.16 -1.65 -5.69
C ILE A 52 19.52 -0.96 -5.69
N ARG A 53 20.47 -1.42 -4.88
CA ARG A 53 21.83 -0.89 -4.86
C ARG A 53 22.55 -1.09 -6.20
N GLU A 54 22.39 -2.25 -6.83
CA GLU A 54 22.95 -2.53 -8.15
C GLU A 54 22.33 -1.66 -9.24
N LEU A 55 21.01 -1.47 -9.21
CA LEU A 55 20.29 -0.70 -10.20
C LEU A 55 20.52 0.81 -10.10
N LYS A 56 20.62 1.35 -8.90
CA LYS A 56 20.60 2.79 -8.63
C LYS A 56 21.85 3.32 -7.93
N GLY A 57 22.74 2.45 -7.46
CA GLY A 57 23.95 2.84 -6.74
C GLY A 57 23.62 3.75 -5.55
N LYS A 58 24.36 4.86 -5.43
CA LYS A 58 24.14 5.88 -4.39
C LYS A 58 23.04 6.90 -4.72
N ALA A 59 22.50 6.88 -5.93
CA ALA A 59 21.53 7.91 -6.37
C ALA A 59 20.27 8.03 -5.51
N LEU A 60 19.90 6.94 -4.79
CA LEU A 60 18.76 6.92 -3.88
C LEU A 60 19.15 7.21 -2.41
N PHE A 61 20.42 7.43 -2.12
CA PHE A 61 20.90 7.66 -0.76
C PHE A 61 20.61 9.08 -0.28
N ASP A 62 20.75 10.04 -1.19
CA ASP A 62 20.57 11.47 -0.91
C ASP A 62 19.14 11.97 -1.21
N GLN A 63 18.22 11.07 -1.52
CA GLN A 63 16.81 11.42 -1.73
C GLN A 63 16.10 11.69 -0.40
N ASP A 64 15.01 12.44 -0.50
CA ASP A 64 14.04 12.55 0.59
C ASP A 64 13.61 11.16 1.08
N GLU A 65 13.58 10.99 2.41
CA GLU A 65 13.34 9.68 3.03
C GLU A 65 11.99 9.08 2.63
N GLU A 66 10.94 9.90 2.56
CA GLU A 66 9.59 9.44 2.21
C GLU A 66 9.54 8.94 0.77
N GLN A 67 10.15 9.67 -0.15
CA GLN A 67 10.27 9.26 -1.55
C GLN A 67 11.12 8.00 -1.71
N ALA A 68 12.22 7.92 -0.95
CA ALA A 68 13.09 6.77 -0.93
C ALA A 68 12.38 5.49 -0.43
N ILE A 69 11.57 5.61 0.62
CA ILE A 69 10.75 4.52 1.16
C ILE A 69 9.66 4.13 0.17
N SER A 70 8.95 5.09 -0.40
CA SER A 70 7.88 4.84 -1.38
C SER A 70 8.39 4.11 -2.62
N PHE A 71 9.54 4.49 -3.15
CA PHE A 71 10.17 3.79 -4.27
C PHE A 71 10.48 2.33 -3.92
N ARG A 72 11.09 2.09 -2.75
CA ARG A 72 11.47 0.75 -2.31
C ARG A 72 10.26 -0.13 -2.00
N ALA A 73 9.22 0.47 -1.46
CA ALA A 73 7.94 -0.21 -1.23
C ALA A 73 7.36 -0.75 -2.54
N ARG A 74 7.27 0.10 -3.57
CA ARG A 74 6.76 -0.29 -4.90
C ARG A 74 7.64 -1.33 -5.57
N PHE A 75 8.96 -1.17 -5.49
CA PHE A 75 9.90 -2.14 -6.04
C PHE A 75 9.70 -3.53 -5.41
N ALA A 76 9.76 -3.61 -4.07
CA ALA A 76 9.62 -4.88 -3.35
C ALA A 76 8.23 -5.50 -3.55
N ALA A 77 7.17 -4.70 -3.51
CA ALA A 77 5.82 -5.18 -3.79
C ALA A 77 5.70 -5.77 -5.20
N GLY A 78 6.31 -5.13 -6.19
CA GLY A 78 6.35 -5.65 -7.57
C GLY A 78 7.03 -7.01 -7.65
N GLN A 79 8.18 -7.21 -7.00
CA GLN A 79 8.88 -8.50 -6.96
C GLN A 79 8.02 -9.58 -6.30
N ILE A 80 7.44 -9.28 -5.13
CA ILE A 80 6.56 -10.21 -4.41
C ILE A 80 5.36 -10.61 -5.27
N ILE A 81 4.74 -9.68 -6.00
CA ILE A 81 3.59 -9.97 -6.87
C ILE A 81 3.99 -10.87 -8.04
N GLU A 82 5.16 -10.67 -8.64
CA GLU A 82 5.65 -11.55 -9.70
C GLU A 82 5.92 -12.96 -9.18
N ASP A 83 6.47 -13.11 -7.99
CA ASP A 83 6.67 -14.42 -7.34
C ASP A 83 5.31 -15.10 -7.07
N ILE A 84 4.35 -14.37 -6.48
CA ILE A 84 2.99 -14.89 -6.26
C ILE A 84 2.33 -15.31 -7.58
N ARG A 85 2.49 -14.53 -8.63
CA ARG A 85 1.94 -14.84 -9.96
C ARG A 85 2.51 -16.14 -10.49
N LYS A 86 3.82 -16.33 -10.36
CA LYS A 86 4.51 -17.55 -10.77
C LYS A 86 4.04 -18.76 -9.97
N ASP A 87 3.98 -18.64 -8.64
CA ASP A 87 3.52 -19.72 -7.77
C ASP A 87 2.08 -20.14 -8.12
N LEU A 88 1.20 -19.18 -8.36
CA LEU A 88 -0.17 -19.46 -8.75
C LEU A 88 -0.25 -20.15 -10.13
N MET A 89 0.57 -19.73 -11.09
CA MET A 89 0.66 -20.38 -12.39
C MET A 89 1.15 -21.83 -12.26
N ASP A 90 2.13 -22.10 -11.40
CA ASP A 90 2.66 -23.44 -11.12
C ASP A 90 1.59 -24.35 -10.49
N PHE A 91 0.63 -23.76 -9.74
CA PHE A 91 -0.57 -24.45 -9.24
C PHE A 91 -1.70 -24.57 -10.28
N GLY A 92 -1.53 -24.03 -11.48
CA GLY A 92 -2.57 -24.01 -12.51
C GLY A 92 -3.68 -22.99 -12.27
N ILE A 93 -3.40 -21.95 -11.47
CA ILE A 93 -4.33 -20.86 -11.16
C ILE A 93 -3.92 -19.64 -11.98
N GLU A 94 -4.83 -19.17 -12.82
CA GLU A 94 -4.65 -17.94 -13.62
C GLU A 94 -5.74 -16.92 -13.29
N PHE A 95 -5.35 -15.65 -13.22
CA PHE A 95 -6.23 -14.49 -13.07
C PHE A 95 -6.24 -13.66 -14.33
N ASP A 96 -7.43 -13.21 -14.75
CA ASP A 96 -7.63 -12.37 -15.93
C ASP A 96 -7.19 -10.91 -15.66
N ASN A 97 -7.32 -10.46 -14.42
CA ASN A 97 -6.96 -9.12 -13.98
C ASN A 97 -6.19 -9.14 -12.65
N TRP A 98 -5.21 -8.25 -12.52
CA TRP A 98 -4.45 -7.99 -11.30
C TRP A 98 -4.65 -6.54 -10.91
N PHE A 99 -5.56 -6.33 -9.95
CA PHE A 99 -5.99 -4.99 -9.55
C PHE A 99 -5.14 -4.47 -8.39
N SER A 100 -4.49 -3.32 -8.59
CA SER A 100 -3.71 -2.62 -7.56
C SER A 100 -4.61 -1.66 -6.78
N GLU A 101 -4.71 -1.83 -5.46
CA GLU A 101 -5.39 -0.88 -4.58
C GLU A 101 -4.77 0.51 -4.65
N GLN A 102 -3.43 0.60 -4.74
CA GLN A 102 -2.71 1.86 -4.87
C GLN A 102 -3.18 2.67 -6.08
N SER A 103 -3.61 2.01 -7.16
CA SER A 103 -4.13 2.68 -8.34
C SER A 103 -5.36 3.55 -8.08
N LEU A 104 -6.17 3.22 -7.06
CA LEU A 104 -7.32 4.02 -6.64
C LEU A 104 -6.89 5.38 -6.08
N TYR A 105 -5.74 5.42 -5.39
CA TYR A 105 -5.16 6.64 -4.86
C TYR A 105 -4.44 7.43 -5.95
N ASP A 106 -3.62 6.77 -6.75
CA ASP A 106 -2.82 7.40 -7.82
C ASP A 106 -3.72 8.07 -8.89
N THR A 107 -4.87 7.48 -9.17
CA THR A 107 -5.86 8.03 -10.11
C THR A 107 -6.84 9.02 -9.49
N GLY A 108 -6.77 9.23 -8.16
CA GLY A 108 -7.69 10.10 -7.43
C GLY A 108 -9.10 9.55 -7.25
N LYS A 109 -9.36 8.29 -7.60
CA LYS A 109 -10.69 7.65 -7.46
C LYS A 109 -11.22 7.71 -6.04
N VAL A 110 -10.37 7.44 -5.03
CA VAL A 110 -10.78 7.51 -3.61
C VAL A 110 -11.34 8.89 -3.27
N ASN A 111 -10.63 9.95 -3.64
CA ASN A 111 -11.08 11.31 -3.38
C ASN A 111 -12.36 11.66 -4.14
N ALA A 112 -12.44 11.26 -5.41
CA ALA A 112 -13.62 11.52 -6.24
C ALA A 112 -14.90 10.87 -5.66
N VAL A 113 -14.80 9.61 -5.20
CA VAL A 113 -15.93 8.91 -4.57
C VAL A 113 -16.32 9.54 -3.22
N ILE A 114 -15.33 9.95 -2.41
CA ILE A 114 -15.60 10.63 -1.14
C ILE A 114 -16.37 11.93 -1.38
N GLU A 115 -15.99 12.75 -2.36
CA GLU A 115 -16.68 14.01 -2.67
C GLU A 115 -18.08 13.75 -3.24
N ASP A 116 -18.26 12.81 -4.18
CA ASP A 116 -19.56 12.42 -4.69
C ASP A 116 -20.52 11.96 -3.57
N PHE A 117 -20.00 11.18 -2.62
CA PHE A 117 -20.80 10.69 -1.51
C PHE A 117 -21.11 11.75 -0.44
N LYS A 118 -20.28 12.80 -0.33
CA LYS A 118 -20.61 13.98 0.47
C LYS A 118 -21.76 14.78 -0.17
N GLU A 119 -21.72 15.01 -1.48
CA GLU A 119 -22.77 15.69 -2.22
C GLU A 119 -24.12 14.96 -2.09
N LYS A 120 -24.09 13.61 -2.10
CA LYS A 120 -25.26 12.75 -1.90
C LYS A 120 -25.69 12.59 -0.44
N ASN A 121 -25.02 13.26 0.50
CA ASN A 121 -25.25 13.13 1.95
C ASN A 121 -25.11 11.67 2.48
N ILE A 122 -24.35 10.82 1.81
CA ILE A 122 -24.00 9.46 2.24
C ILE A 122 -22.80 9.51 3.18
N ILE A 123 -21.85 10.42 2.92
CA ILE A 123 -20.73 10.72 3.83
C ILE A 123 -21.02 12.02 4.56
N TYR A 124 -20.76 12.05 5.87
CA TYR A 124 -20.92 13.20 6.74
C TYR A 124 -19.72 13.41 7.67
N LYS A 125 -19.55 14.63 8.17
CA LYS A 125 -18.48 14.98 9.11
C LYS A 125 -18.98 14.87 10.54
N LYS A 126 -18.26 14.14 11.39
CA LYS A 126 -18.52 14.02 12.83
C LYS A 126 -17.19 13.91 13.58
N ASP A 127 -17.02 14.67 14.66
CA ASP A 127 -15.84 14.66 15.53
C ASP A 127 -14.50 14.83 14.81
N GLY A 128 -14.50 15.60 13.72
CA GLY A 128 -13.32 15.85 12.89
C GLY A 128 -12.99 14.75 11.88
N ALA A 129 -13.74 13.64 11.83
CA ALA A 129 -13.61 12.55 10.88
C ALA A 129 -14.74 12.57 9.84
N LEU A 130 -14.55 11.86 8.72
CA LEU A 130 -15.60 11.59 7.75
C LEU A 130 -16.15 10.18 7.95
N TRP A 131 -17.47 10.08 8.02
CA TRP A 131 -18.20 8.86 8.30
C TRP A 131 -19.13 8.52 7.14
N PHE A 132 -19.18 7.27 6.76
CA PHE A 132 -20.15 6.71 5.82
C PHE A 132 -21.37 6.20 6.57
N LYS A 133 -22.56 6.53 6.10
CA LYS A 133 -23.86 6.10 6.68
C LYS A 133 -24.17 4.64 6.36
N THR A 134 -23.31 3.73 6.78
CA THR A 134 -23.51 2.28 6.55
C THR A 134 -24.78 1.76 7.22
N THR A 135 -25.26 2.40 8.29
CA THR A 135 -26.55 2.08 8.93
C THR A 135 -27.74 2.22 7.97
N SER A 136 -27.66 3.16 7.03
CA SER A 136 -28.70 3.33 6.00
C SER A 136 -28.74 2.16 4.99
N PHE A 137 -27.72 1.30 5.01
CA PHE A 137 -27.57 0.13 4.14
C PHE A 137 -27.60 -1.19 4.91
N GLY A 138 -28.03 -1.16 6.19
CA GLY A 138 -28.24 -2.37 7.00
C GLY A 138 -27.05 -2.79 7.88
N ASP A 139 -25.99 -1.97 7.98
CA ASP A 139 -24.92 -2.21 8.95
C ASP A 139 -25.34 -1.80 10.38
N GLU A 140 -24.70 -2.33 11.39
CA GLU A 140 -25.00 -2.03 12.80
C GLU A 140 -24.56 -0.62 13.22
N LYS A 141 -23.55 -0.05 12.54
CA LYS A 141 -22.98 1.27 12.85
C LYS A 141 -22.35 1.92 11.62
N ASP A 142 -22.32 3.25 11.60
CA ASP A 142 -21.59 4.00 10.58
C ASP A 142 -20.08 3.77 10.66
N ARG A 143 -19.40 3.86 9.52
CA ARG A 143 -17.97 3.57 9.38
C ARG A 143 -17.16 4.82 9.08
N VAL A 144 -15.98 4.93 9.70
CA VAL A 144 -15.04 6.01 9.42
C VAL A 144 -14.37 5.75 8.07
N VAL A 145 -14.45 6.71 7.16
CA VAL A 145 -13.79 6.71 5.85
C VAL A 145 -12.47 7.47 5.92
N VAL A 146 -12.49 8.67 6.54
CA VAL A 146 -11.29 9.49 6.75
C VAL A 146 -11.20 9.85 8.22
N ARG A 147 -10.04 9.59 8.81
CA ARG A 147 -9.75 9.87 10.22
C ARG A 147 -9.52 11.36 10.45
N LYS A 148 -9.53 11.81 11.72
CA LYS A 148 -9.24 13.20 12.14
C LYS A 148 -7.94 13.76 11.60
N ASN A 149 -6.92 12.91 11.42
CA ASN A 149 -5.61 13.27 10.91
C ASN A 149 -5.54 13.33 9.38
N GLY A 150 -6.68 13.20 8.69
CA GLY A 150 -6.76 13.21 7.24
C GLY A 150 -6.44 11.86 6.56
N GLN A 151 -6.01 10.85 7.31
CA GLN A 151 -5.71 9.54 6.75
C GLN A 151 -7.00 8.77 6.44
N THR A 152 -7.05 8.17 5.26
CA THR A 152 -8.11 7.23 4.88
C THR A 152 -8.05 5.96 5.71
N THR A 153 -9.17 5.27 5.82
CA THR A 153 -9.22 3.90 6.32
C THR A 153 -9.27 2.93 5.14
N TYR A 154 -9.11 1.64 5.38
CA TYR A 154 -9.32 0.60 4.35
C TYR A 154 -10.72 0.70 3.71
N PHE A 155 -11.71 1.18 4.45
CA PHE A 155 -13.07 1.35 3.95
C PHE A 155 -13.16 2.40 2.83
N ALA A 156 -12.23 3.36 2.76
CA ALA A 156 -12.17 4.34 1.68
C ALA A 156 -11.77 3.72 0.34
N SER A 157 -10.81 2.79 0.34
CA SER A 157 -10.46 2.03 -0.86
C SER A 157 -11.56 1.04 -1.26
N ASP A 158 -12.19 0.37 -0.29
CA ASP A 158 -13.29 -0.57 -0.54
C ASP A 158 -14.48 0.10 -1.25
N ILE A 159 -14.87 1.31 -0.84
CA ILE A 159 -15.97 2.03 -1.51
C ILE A 159 -15.58 2.66 -2.86
N ALA A 160 -14.28 2.78 -3.15
CA ALA A 160 -13.78 3.33 -4.40
C ALA A 160 -13.51 2.23 -5.45
N TYR A 161 -13.34 1.01 -5.00
CA TYR A 161 -13.19 -0.18 -5.82
C TYR A 161 -14.51 -0.63 -6.42
#